data_7d7c1436aedb140ee6e814389bfb4a2b
#
_entry.id   7d7c1436aedb140ee6e814389bfb4a2b
#
_cell.length_a   1.000
_cell.length_b   1.000
_cell.length_c   1.000
_cell.angle_alpha   90.00
_cell.angle_beta   90.00
_cell.angle_gamma   90.00
#
_symmetry.space_group_name_H-M   'P 1'
#
loop_
_entity.id
_entity.type
_entity.pdbx_description
1 polymer ?
#
loop_
_entity_poly.entity_id
_entity_poly.type
_entity_poly.pdbx_seq_one_letter_code
_entity_poly.pdbx_strand_id
1 'polypeptide(L)'
;AGLNIVAGWNKPEYDAMGVDLPQDHDDRYAMAQEWWEVVKRLWTEEGRYDIPGRFWDLKGVESSPKPYDGLLPILNAGSSPQGRDFAARNSNVVFTVVGGPDDGAGVVETVKANARDTYGREVGVFTPSYCVCRETKAEAEEFHRWYAEENADWDAVDNLMRLQGLYAMSFSEDMLAMFRGRFAGGHGV
;
A
#
# COMPACT_ATOMS: atom_id res chain seq x y z
N ALA A 1 7.65 -9.48 13.06
CA ALA A 1 7.73 -9.22 11.61
C ALA A 1 6.33 -9.28 11.01
N GLY A 2 6.12 -8.64 9.87
CA GLY A 2 4.89 -8.68 9.08
C GLY A 2 5.23 -8.65 7.59
N LEU A 3 4.27 -8.99 6.75
CA LEU A 3 4.41 -8.97 5.30
C LEU A 3 3.45 -7.93 4.71
N ASN A 4 3.98 -6.97 3.97
CA ASN A 4 3.18 -6.05 3.16
C ASN A 4 3.06 -6.62 1.74
N ILE A 5 1.83 -6.92 1.31
CA ILE A 5 1.56 -7.47 -0.02
C ILE A 5 1.16 -6.31 -0.93
N VAL A 6 1.85 -6.17 -2.06
CA VAL A 6 1.57 -5.19 -3.10
C VAL A 6 1.31 -5.93 -4.40
N ALA A 7 0.15 -5.68 -5.03
CA ALA A 7 -0.24 -6.37 -6.28
C ALA A 7 0.60 -5.99 -7.52
N GLY A 8 1.45 -4.97 -7.39
CA GLY A 8 2.31 -4.48 -8.45
C GLY A 8 1.67 -3.37 -9.29
N TRP A 9 2.47 -2.38 -9.65
CA TRP A 9 2.07 -1.25 -10.49
C TRP A 9 3.24 -0.68 -11.32
N ASN A 10 4.47 -0.86 -10.86
CA ASN A 10 5.66 -0.29 -11.48
C ASN A 10 6.20 -1.23 -12.56
N LYS A 11 5.71 -1.09 -13.78
CA LYS A 11 6.13 -1.93 -14.90
C LYS A 11 7.65 -1.99 -15.11
N PRO A 12 8.42 -0.90 -15.00
CA PRO A 12 9.88 -0.95 -15.15
C PRO A 12 10.58 -1.91 -14.18
N GLU A 13 10.07 -2.09 -12.97
CA GLU A 13 10.63 -3.07 -12.00
C GLU A 13 10.41 -4.50 -12.47
N TYR A 14 9.20 -4.79 -12.98
CA TYR A 14 8.87 -6.10 -13.53
C TYR A 14 9.69 -6.42 -14.77
N ASP A 15 9.84 -5.45 -15.68
CA ASP A 15 10.67 -5.58 -16.87
C ASP A 15 12.14 -5.87 -16.51
N ALA A 16 12.67 -5.19 -15.49
CA ALA A 16 14.04 -5.40 -15.00
C ALA A 16 14.25 -6.82 -14.41
N MET A 17 13.18 -7.42 -13.86
CA MET A 17 13.21 -8.80 -13.35
C MET A 17 12.89 -9.85 -14.43
N GLY A 18 12.54 -9.44 -15.64
CA GLY A 18 12.09 -10.35 -16.71
C GLY A 18 10.76 -11.04 -16.42
N VAL A 19 9.88 -10.39 -15.64
CA VAL A 19 8.57 -10.90 -15.26
C VAL A 19 7.49 -10.03 -15.89
N ASP A 20 6.48 -10.66 -16.48
CA ASP A 20 5.35 -9.93 -17.04
C ASP A 20 4.40 -9.43 -15.93
N LEU A 21 4.18 -8.12 -15.91
CA LEU A 21 3.11 -7.53 -15.10
C LEU A 21 1.80 -7.59 -15.89
N PRO A 22 0.74 -8.22 -15.35
CA PRO A 22 -0.56 -8.21 -16.01
C PRO A 22 -1.02 -6.78 -16.30
N GLN A 23 -1.47 -6.52 -17.54
CA GLN A 23 -1.91 -5.19 -17.95
C GLN A 23 -3.22 -4.81 -17.30
N ASP A 24 -4.12 -5.78 -17.16
CA ASP A 24 -5.40 -5.59 -16.48
C ASP A 24 -5.22 -5.49 -14.97
N HIS A 25 -5.94 -4.53 -14.38
CA HIS A 25 -5.84 -4.25 -12.94
C HIS A 25 -6.46 -5.38 -12.09
N ASP A 26 -7.54 -5.98 -12.56
CA ASP A 26 -8.20 -7.09 -11.87
C ASP A 26 -7.32 -8.34 -11.91
N ASP A 27 -6.65 -8.60 -13.03
CA ASP A 27 -5.68 -9.68 -13.16
C ASP A 27 -4.48 -9.51 -12.22
N ARG A 28 -4.01 -8.29 -11.97
CA ARG A 28 -2.95 -8.05 -10.96
C ARG A 28 -3.39 -8.46 -9.56
N TYR A 29 -4.61 -8.12 -9.17
CA TYR A 29 -5.14 -8.54 -7.86
C TYR A 29 -5.50 -10.02 -7.80
N ALA A 30 -5.96 -10.61 -8.90
CA ALA A 30 -6.14 -12.06 -9.01
C ALA A 30 -4.81 -12.81 -8.84
N MET A 31 -3.73 -12.32 -9.47
CA MET A 31 -2.38 -12.83 -9.31
C MET A 31 -1.90 -12.69 -7.86
N ALA A 32 -2.08 -11.53 -7.25
CA ALA A 32 -1.71 -11.32 -5.85
C ALA A 32 -2.48 -12.24 -4.89
N GLN A 33 -3.77 -12.50 -5.17
CA GLN A 33 -4.58 -13.41 -4.37
C GLN A 33 -4.07 -14.86 -4.48
N GLU A 34 -3.79 -15.32 -5.69
CA GLU A 34 -3.24 -16.66 -5.91
C GLU A 34 -1.86 -16.81 -5.25
N TRP A 35 -1.00 -15.80 -5.39
CA TRP A 35 0.29 -15.77 -4.70
C TRP A 35 0.12 -15.88 -3.18
N TRP A 36 -0.79 -15.13 -2.61
CA TRP A 36 -1.04 -15.18 -1.17
C TRP A 36 -1.57 -16.54 -0.72
N GLU A 37 -2.46 -17.18 -1.49
CA GLU A 37 -2.92 -18.54 -1.18
C GLU A 37 -1.77 -19.56 -1.23
N VAL A 38 -0.87 -19.44 -2.21
CA VAL A 38 0.35 -20.26 -2.28
C VAL A 38 1.21 -20.06 -1.03
N VAL A 39 1.48 -18.81 -0.64
CA VAL A 39 2.30 -18.49 0.54
C VAL A 39 1.66 -19.02 1.83
N LYS A 40 0.35 -18.85 1.99
CA LYS A 40 -0.37 -19.40 3.15
C LYS A 40 -0.16 -20.91 3.28
N ARG A 41 -0.35 -21.65 2.18
CA ARG A 41 -0.17 -23.08 2.16
C ARG A 41 1.28 -23.47 2.49
N LEU A 42 2.26 -22.81 1.86
CA LEU A 42 3.68 -23.01 2.15
C LEU A 42 4.03 -22.76 3.62
N TRP A 43 3.35 -21.84 4.29
CA TRP A 43 3.60 -21.53 5.69
C TRP A 43 2.89 -22.46 6.67
N THR A 44 1.79 -23.12 6.25
CA THR A 44 0.92 -23.88 7.18
C THR A 44 0.85 -25.37 6.90
N GLU A 45 1.06 -25.80 5.65
CA GLU A 45 0.97 -27.21 5.26
C GLU A 45 2.35 -27.89 5.32
N GLU A 46 2.38 -29.12 5.79
CA GLU A 46 3.60 -29.94 5.86
C GLU A 46 3.76 -30.85 4.66
N GLY A 47 5.02 -31.26 4.39
CA GLY A 47 5.37 -32.17 3.32
C GLY A 47 5.39 -31.52 1.95
N ARG A 48 5.41 -32.38 0.92
CA ARG A 48 5.45 -31.95 -0.49
C ARG A 48 4.10 -32.09 -1.13
N TYR A 49 3.68 -31.08 -1.86
CA TYR A 49 2.40 -31.06 -2.55
C TYR A 49 2.44 -30.22 -3.83
N ASP A 50 1.45 -30.44 -4.70
CA ASP A 50 1.25 -29.64 -5.89
C ASP A 50 0.25 -28.52 -5.60
N ILE A 51 0.48 -27.36 -6.20
CA ILE A 51 -0.45 -26.23 -6.17
C ILE A 51 -0.76 -25.83 -7.61
N PRO A 52 -1.83 -26.37 -8.20
CA PRO A 52 -2.27 -25.94 -9.53
C PRO A 52 -2.87 -24.55 -9.44
N GLY A 53 -2.52 -23.66 -10.36
CA GLY A 53 -3.04 -22.30 -10.41
C GLY A 53 -3.01 -21.71 -11.81
N ARG A 54 -3.62 -20.54 -11.94
CA ARG A 54 -3.65 -19.79 -13.21
C ARG A 54 -2.31 -19.10 -13.48
N PHE A 55 -1.70 -18.53 -12.44
CA PHE A 55 -0.45 -17.78 -12.54
C PHE A 55 0.76 -18.62 -12.11
N TRP A 56 0.56 -19.54 -11.17
CA TRP A 56 1.62 -20.44 -10.69
C TRP A 56 1.13 -21.90 -10.62
N ASP A 57 1.55 -22.71 -11.58
CA ASP A 57 1.35 -24.17 -11.52
C ASP A 57 2.59 -24.81 -10.89
N LEU A 58 2.55 -25.03 -9.59
CA LEU A 58 3.70 -25.48 -8.81
C LEU A 58 3.62 -26.97 -8.51
N LYS A 59 4.75 -27.66 -8.64
CA LYS A 59 4.86 -29.12 -8.44
C LYS A 59 5.85 -29.46 -7.35
N GLY A 60 5.44 -30.33 -6.41
CA GLY A 60 6.28 -30.88 -5.37
C GLY A 60 6.89 -29.83 -4.46
N VAL A 61 6.16 -28.73 -4.21
CA VAL A 61 6.67 -27.62 -3.38
C VAL A 61 6.62 -27.97 -1.90
N GLU A 62 7.57 -27.44 -1.17
CA GLU A 62 7.72 -27.56 0.28
C GLU A 62 8.39 -26.30 0.83
N SER A 63 8.08 -25.89 2.04
CA SER A 63 8.71 -24.77 2.71
C SER A 63 9.17 -25.14 4.10
N SER A 64 10.38 -24.77 4.45
CA SER A 64 10.96 -24.92 5.79
C SER A 64 12.03 -23.82 6.03
N PRO A 65 12.11 -23.26 7.24
CA PRO A 65 11.22 -23.46 8.37
C PRO A 65 9.85 -22.79 8.18
N LYS A 66 8.85 -23.25 8.93
CA LYS A 66 7.55 -22.56 9.02
C LYS A 66 7.66 -21.31 9.90
N PRO A 67 6.78 -20.32 9.75
CA PRO A 67 6.68 -19.22 10.71
C PRO A 67 6.42 -19.75 12.12
N TYR A 68 7.12 -19.17 13.10
CA TYR A 68 7.13 -19.68 14.49
C TYR A 68 5.74 -19.77 15.14
N ASP A 69 4.88 -18.82 14.85
CA ASP A 69 3.55 -18.69 15.48
C ASP A 69 2.42 -18.62 14.42
N GLY A 70 2.51 -19.47 13.41
CA GLY A 70 1.55 -19.52 12.31
C GLY A 70 1.76 -18.42 11.27
N LEU A 71 0.69 -17.79 10.82
CA LEU A 71 0.76 -16.77 9.77
C LEU A 71 1.31 -15.43 10.30
N LEU A 72 2.22 -14.83 9.56
CA LEU A 72 2.67 -13.48 9.86
C LEU A 72 1.51 -12.48 9.64
N PRO A 73 1.49 -11.36 10.40
CA PRO A 73 0.57 -10.27 10.12
C PRO A 73 0.75 -9.75 8.70
N ILE A 74 -0.37 -9.62 7.99
CA ILE A 74 -0.42 -9.14 6.61
C ILE A 74 -0.87 -7.68 6.59
N LEU A 75 -0.15 -6.89 5.81
CA LEU A 75 -0.45 -5.48 5.56
C LEU A 75 -0.72 -5.29 4.07
N ASN A 76 -1.55 -4.30 3.74
CA ASN A 76 -1.78 -3.88 2.36
C ASN A 76 -2.10 -2.39 2.31
N ALA A 77 -1.67 -1.72 1.25
CA ALA A 77 -1.88 -0.28 1.01
C ALA A 77 -2.71 0.01 -0.25
N GLY A 78 -3.46 -0.96 -0.75
CA GLY A 78 -4.28 -0.80 -1.95
C GLY A 78 -5.41 0.20 -1.73
N SER A 79 -5.42 1.27 -2.53
CA SER A 79 -6.43 2.34 -2.45
C SER A 79 -7.55 2.22 -3.49
N SER A 80 -7.32 1.46 -4.57
CA SER A 80 -8.34 1.15 -5.59
C SER A 80 -9.46 0.28 -5.01
N PRO A 81 -10.63 0.18 -5.67
CA PRO A 81 -11.68 -0.75 -5.23
C PRO A 81 -11.17 -2.19 -5.04
N GLN A 82 -10.41 -2.72 -6.00
CA GLN A 82 -9.82 -4.06 -5.93
C GLN A 82 -8.79 -4.18 -4.80
N GLY A 83 -7.99 -3.12 -4.58
CA GLY A 83 -7.02 -3.09 -3.49
C GLY A 83 -7.69 -3.07 -2.12
N ARG A 84 -8.75 -2.31 -1.96
CA ARG A 84 -9.55 -2.28 -0.73
C ARG A 84 -10.22 -3.62 -0.46
N ASP A 85 -10.74 -4.27 -1.51
CA ASP A 85 -11.32 -5.61 -1.41
C ASP A 85 -10.26 -6.64 -0.97
N PHE A 86 -9.11 -6.67 -1.65
CA PHE A 86 -7.98 -7.53 -1.29
C PHE A 86 -7.53 -7.31 0.16
N ALA A 87 -7.40 -6.04 0.58
CA ALA A 87 -7.01 -5.67 1.94
C ALA A 87 -8.03 -6.14 2.97
N ALA A 88 -9.32 -5.88 2.75
CA ALA A 88 -10.41 -6.31 3.64
C ALA A 88 -10.47 -7.83 3.79
N ARG A 89 -10.24 -8.57 2.70
CA ARG A 89 -10.25 -10.03 2.66
C ARG A 89 -9.04 -10.68 3.33
N ASN A 90 -7.85 -10.10 3.20
CA ASN A 90 -6.60 -10.80 3.52
C ASN A 90 -5.75 -10.16 4.60
N SER A 91 -5.85 -8.82 4.81
CA SER A 91 -4.92 -8.11 5.66
C SER A 91 -5.33 -8.09 7.13
N ASN A 92 -4.36 -8.00 8.01
CA ASN A 92 -4.56 -7.69 9.43
C ASN A 92 -4.54 -6.17 9.64
N VAL A 93 -3.79 -5.45 8.79
CA VAL A 93 -3.66 -4.00 8.84
C VAL A 93 -3.79 -3.44 7.43
N VAL A 94 -4.60 -2.42 7.29
CA VAL A 94 -4.76 -1.64 6.07
C VAL A 94 -4.03 -0.32 6.23
N PHE A 95 -3.09 -0.03 5.34
CA PHE A 95 -2.53 1.30 5.21
C PHE A 95 -3.45 2.15 4.35
N THR A 96 -3.84 3.31 4.84
CA THR A 96 -4.60 4.28 4.07
C THR A 96 -4.11 5.69 4.34
N VAL A 97 -4.34 6.61 3.42
CA VAL A 97 -4.04 8.02 3.61
C VAL A 97 -5.28 8.73 4.09
N VAL A 98 -5.18 9.48 5.17
CA VAL A 98 -6.24 10.37 5.68
C VAL A 98 -5.82 11.83 5.49
N GLY A 99 -6.80 12.69 5.19
CA GLY A 99 -6.55 14.11 4.97
C GLY A 99 -6.18 14.88 6.25
N GLY A 100 -6.66 14.40 7.40
CA GLY A 100 -6.41 15.00 8.70
C GLY A 100 -7.18 14.26 9.80
N PRO A 101 -7.07 14.71 11.06
CA PRO A 101 -7.77 14.09 12.18
C PRO A 101 -9.30 14.11 12.03
N ASP A 102 -9.83 15.17 11.44
CA ASP A 102 -11.29 15.35 11.29
C ASP A 102 -11.91 14.33 10.31
N ASP A 103 -11.21 14.02 9.22
CA ASP A 103 -11.65 13.04 8.22
C ASP A 103 -11.29 11.61 8.61
N GLY A 104 -10.26 11.45 9.45
CA GLY A 104 -9.64 10.15 9.74
C GLY A 104 -10.60 9.16 10.35
N ALA A 105 -11.47 9.60 11.26
CA ALA A 105 -12.43 8.71 11.93
C ALA A 105 -13.40 8.06 10.93
N GLY A 106 -13.91 8.83 9.97
CA GLY A 106 -14.83 8.35 8.93
C GLY A 106 -14.16 7.36 7.97
N VAL A 107 -12.91 7.64 7.58
CA VAL A 107 -12.11 6.74 6.73
C VAL A 107 -11.83 5.42 7.45
N VAL A 108 -11.41 5.48 8.71
CA VAL A 108 -11.13 4.29 9.53
C VAL A 108 -12.39 3.42 9.69
N GLU A 109 -13.52 4.03 10.00
CA GLU A 109 -14.78 3.28 10.14
C GLU A 109 -15.20 2.64 8.82
N THR A 110 -15.07 3.34 7.71
CA THR A 110 -15.38 2.80 6.37
C THR A 110 -14.53 1.57 6.06
N VAL A 111 -13.22 1.61 6.33
CA VAL A 111 -12.31 0.47 6.10
C VAL A 111 -12.69 -0.72 6.98
N LYS A 112 -12.93 -0.48 8.28
CA LYS A 112 -13.33 -1.51 9.24
C LYS A 112 -14.69 -2.12 8.92
N ALA A 113 -15.67 -1.28 8.59
CA ALA A 113 -17.01 -1.74 8.19
C ALA A 113 -16.94 -2.64 6.96
N ASN A 114 -16.19 -2.26 5.92
CA ASN A 114 -16.02 -3.08 4.74
C ASN A 114 -15.46 -4.48 5.06
N ALA A 115 -14.42 -4.55 5.89
CA ALA A 115 -13.83 -5.84 6.29
C ALA A 115 -14.81 -6.69 7.11
N ARG A 116 -15.52 -6.08 8.06
CA ARG A 116 -16.49 -6.74 8.93
C ARG A 116 -17.71 -7.23 8.15
N ASP A 117 -18.33 -6.35 7.36
CA ASP A 117 -19.63 -6.60 6.74
C ASP A 117 -19.51 -7.52 5.53
N THR A 118 -18.38 -7.47 4.80
CA THR A 118 -18.14 -8.31 3.61
C THR A 118 -17.48 -9.63 3.95
N TYR A 119 -16.52 -9.64 4.88
CA TYR A 119 -15.65 -10.79 5.15
C TYR A 119 -15.70 -11.31 6.60
N GLY A 120 -16.50 -10.67 7.47
CA GLY A 120 -16.56 -11.04 8.89
C GLY A 120 -15.24 -10.86 9.63
N ARG A 121 -14.38 -9.93 9.21
CA ARG A 121 -13.02 -9.75 9.73
C ARG A 121 -12.84 -8.40 10.40
N GLU A 122 -12.01 -8.42 11.44
CA GLU A 122 -11.51 -7.19 12.07
C GLU A 122 -10.13 -6.84 11.47
N VAL A 123 -9.94 -5.55 11.15
CA VAL A 123 -8.67 -5.03 10.62
C VAL A 123 -8.21 -3.81 11.42
N GLY A 124 -6.90 -3.70 11.60
CA GLY A 124 -6.25 -2.46 12.03
C GLY A 124 -6.15 -1.48 10.86
N VAL A 125 -6.11 -0.19 11.16
CA VAL A 125 -5.88 0.85 10.14
C VAL A 125 -4.69 1.69 10.57
N PHE A 126 -3.71 1.82 9.67
CA PHE A 126 -2.55 2.69 9.83
C PHE A 126 -2.59 3.78 8.77
N THR A 127 -2.13 4.95 9.14
CA THR A 127 -1.90 6.06 8.22
C THR A 127 -0.49 6.60 8.39
N PRO A 128 0.23 6.90 7.31
CA PRO A 128 1.46 7.66 7.40
C PRO A 128 1.14 9.09 7.83
N SER A 129 1.97 9.65 8.66
CA SER A 129 1.90 11.07 9.03
C SER A 129 3.30 11.65 9.16
N TYR A 130 3.40 12.92 8.84
CA TYR A 130 4.61 13.70 9.08
C TYR A 130 4.41 14.51 10.35
N CYS A 131 5.41 14.53 11.21
CA CYS A 131 5.32 15.20 12.48
C CYS A 131 6.38 16.29 12.55
N VAL A 132 5.95 17.52 12.69
CA VAL A 132 6.84 18.65 12.99
C VAL A 132 6.74 18.93 14.47
N CYS A 133 7.86 18.72 15.19
CA CYS A 133 7.93 18.95 16.63
C CYS A 133 8.76 20.20 16.92
N ARG A 134 8.15 21.16 17.63
CA ARG A 134 8.80 22.40 18.15
C ARG A 134 8.27 22.65 19.55
N GLU A 135 8.82 23.65 20.25
CA GLU A 135 8.37 23.98 21.60
C GLU A 135 6.91 24.44 21.65
N THR A 136 6.47 25.16 20.62
CA THR A 136 5.09 25.63 20.50
C THR A 136 4.48 25.23 19.17
N LYS A 137 3.14 25.20 19.12
CA LYS A 137 2.40 24.95 17.87
C LYS A 137 2.73 26.01 16.80
N ALA A 138 2.84 27.29 17.21
CA ALA A 138 3.16 28.37 16.28
C ALA A 138 4.53 28.17 15.62
N GLU A 139 5.54 27.78 16.39
CA GLU A 139 6.88 27.48 15.87
C GLU A 139 6.86 26.24 14.95
N ALA A 140 6.05 25.24 15.25
CA ALA A 140 5.90 24.06 14.39
C ALA A 140 5.25 24.43 13.04
N GLU A 141 4.21 25.27 13.06
CA GLU A 141 3.54 25.77 11.86
C GLU A 141 4.45 26.69 11.03
N GLU A 142 5.23 27.56 11.67
CA GLU A 142 6.21 28.41 11.00
C GLU A 142 7.31 27.59 10.35
N PHE A 143 7.85 26.60 11.03
CA PHE A 143 8.86 25.71 10.47
C PHE A 143 8.33 24.86 9.31
N HIS A 144 7.09 24.35 9.42
CA HIS A 144 6.45 23.63 8.31
C HIS A 144 6.32 24.53 7.08
N ARG A 145 5.81 25.75 7.24
CA ARG A 145 5.69 26.71 6.13
C ARG A 145 7.06 27.03 5.52
N TRP A 146 8.07 27.23 6.38
CA TRP A 146 9.42 27.54 5.93
C TRP A 146 10.00 26.46 5.02
N TYR A 147 9.94 25.16 5.39
CA TYR A 147 10.52 24.12 4.55
C TYR A 147 9.59 23.65 3.41
N ALA A 148 8.28 23.63 3.61
CA ALA A 148 7.34 23.05 2.68
C ALA A 148 6.83 24.03 1.62
N GLU A 149 6.94 25.34 1.86
CA GLU A 149 6.42 26.38 0.98
C GLU A 149 7.51 27.35 0.53
N GLU A 150 8.23 27.96 1.48
CA GLU A 150 9.19 29.04 1.21
C GLU A 150 10.52 28.54 0.64
N ASN A 151 10.97 27.38 1.08
CA ASN A 151 12.25 26.79 0.69
C ASN A 151 12.11 25.38 0.10
N ALA A 152 10.93 25.03 -0.37
CA ALA A 152 10.73 23.74 -1.04
C ALA A 152 11.50 23.70 -2.37
N ASP A 153 12.15 22.57 -2.64
CA ASP A 153 12.74 22.27 -3.94
C ASP A 153 11.64 21.77 -4.89
N TRP A 154 10.98 22.69 -5.55
CA TRP A 154 9.86 22.37 -6.44
C TRP A 154 10.28 21.53 -7.65
N ASP A 155 11.52 21.63 -8.11
CA ASP A 155 12.04 20.77 -9.17
C ASP A 155 12.20 19.33 -8.71
N ALA A 156 12.67 19.13 -7.48
CA ALA A 156 12.72 17.80 -6.87
C ALA A 156 11.32 17.22 -6.63
N VAL A 157 10.37 18.03 -6.15
CA VAL A 157 8.95 17.63 -6.01
C VAL A 157 8.37 17.18 -7.33
N ASP A 158 8.52 17.98 -8.39
CA ASP A 158 8.00 17.67 -9.71
C ASP A 158 8.66 16.42 -10.31
N ASN A 159 9.94 16.21 -10.03
CA ASN A 159 10.64 14.99 -10.42
C ASN A 159 10.10 13.75 -9.70
N LEU A 160 9.86 13.82 -8.40
CA LEU A 160 9.25 12.73 -7.63
C LEU A 160 7.85 12.39 -8.16
N MET A 161 7.02 13.40 -8.41
CA MET A 161 5.69 13.22 -8.99
C MET A 161 5.73 12.55 -10.36
N ARG A 162 6.72 12.91 -11.18
CA ARG A 162 6.95 12.30 -12.50
C ARG A 162 7.40 10.84 -12.36
N LEU A 163 8.36 10.55 -11.49
CA LEU A 163 8.83 9.19 -11.23
C LEU A 163 7.72 8.27 -10.70
N GLN A 164 6.78 8.82 -9.94
CA GLN A 164 5.60 8.10 -9.48
C GLN A 164 4.46 8.05 -10.50
N GLY A 165 4.66 8.58 -11.69
CA GLY A 165 3.68 8.53 -12.79
C GLY A 165 2.43 9.38 -12.57
N LEU A 166 2.42 10.31 -11.60
CA LEU A 166 1.23 11.10 -11.27
C LEU A 166 0.80 12.01 -12.44
N TYR A 167 1.74 12.54 -13.20
CA TYR A 167 1.43 13.36 -14.38
C TYR A 167 0.90 12.55 -15.57
N ALA A 168 1.10 11.23 -15.58
CA ALA A 168 0.54 10.35 -16.61
C ALA A 168 -0.88 9.87 -16.28
N MET A 169 -1.35 10.14 -15.06
CA MET A 169 -2.70 9.83 -14.62
C MET A 169 -3.65 10.96 -14.95
N SER A 170 -4.94 10.67 -15.14
CA SER A 170 -5.98 11.66 -15.45
C SER A 170 -6.44 12.42 -14.19
N PHE A 171 -5.50 13.03 -13.47
CA PHE A 171 -5.81 13.88 -12.33
C PHE A 171 -6.12 15.31 -12.79
N SER A 172 -7.01 16.00 -12.05
CA SER A 172 -7.26 17.43 -12.25
C SER A 172 -6.05 18.26 -11.78
N GLU A 173 -5.96 19.49 -12.26
CA GLU A 173 -4.91 20.43 -11.80
C GLU A 173 -4.93 20.64 -10.29
N ASP A 174 -6.13 20.72 -9.68
CA ASP A 174 -6.28 20.84 -8.22
C ASP A 174 -5.74 19.62 -7.48
N MET A 175 -5.97 18.42 -8.01
CA MET A 175 -5.41 17.20 -7.42
C MET A 175 -3.89 17.16 -7.55
N LEU A 176 -3.34 17.55 -8.69
CA LEU A 176 -1.90 17.62 -8.88
C LEU A 176 -1.26 18.66 -7.95
N ALA A 177 -1.89 19.84 -7.79
CA ALA A 177 -1.44 20.86 -6.83
C ALA A 177 -1.48 20.34 -5.38
N MET A 178 -2.53 19.62 -5.00
CA MET A 178 -2.62 18.99 -3.69
C MET A 178 -1.51 17.96 -3.48
N PHE A 179 -1.23 17.09 -4.45
CA PHE A 179 -0.13 16.14 -4.35
C PHE A 179 1.21 16.85 -4.25
N ARG A 180 1.42 17.88 -5.06
CA ARG A 180 2.65 18.68 -5.05
C ARG A 180 2.93 19.27 -3.67
N GLY A 181 1.93 19.87 -3.03
CA GLY A 181 2.04 20.38 -1.67
C GLY A 181 2.31 19.28 -0.63
N ARG A 182 1.68 18.09 -0.79
CA ARG A 182 1.93 16.94 0.07
C ARG A 182 3.35 16.40 -0.06
N PHE A 183 3.90 16.37 -1.26
CA PHE A 183 5.27 15.91 -1.48
C PHE A 183 6.27 16.89 -0.83
N ALA A 184 6.10 18.19 -1.03
CA ALA A 184 6.94 19.19 -0.39
C ALA A 184 6.88 19.13 1.15
N GLY A 185 5.66 19.08 1.72
CA GLY A 185 5.45 19.00 3.16
C GLY A 185 5.88 17.69 3.78
N GLY A 186 5.73 16.61 3.04
CA GLY A 186 5.98 15.26 3.53
C GLY A 186 7.39 14.75 3.32
N HIS A 187 8.05 15.13 2.24
CA HIS A 187 9.41 14.70 1.95
C HIS A 187 10.48 15.71 2.34
N GLY A 188 10.08 16.95 2.65
CA GLY A 188 11.02 18.02 3.03
C GLY A 188 11.97 18.41 1.88
N VAL A 189 11.47 18.34 0.66
CA VAL A 189 12.21 18.70 -0.57
C VAL A 189 11.88 20.10 -1.05
#